data_0d50ff4b1f931fab8e8fdaad9ccd3b42
#
_entry.id   0d50ff4b1f931fab8e8fdaad9ccd3b42
#
_cell.length_a   1.000
_cell.length_b   1.000
_cell.length_c   1.000
_cell.angle_alpha   90.00
_cell.angle_beta   90.00
_cell.angle_gamma   90.00
#
_symmetry.space_group_name_H-M   'P 1'
#
loop_
_entity.id
_entity.type
_entity.pdbx_description
1 polymer ?
#
loop_
_entity_poly.entity_id
_entity_poly.type
_entity_poly.pdbx_seq_one_letter_code
_entity_poly.pdbx_strand_id
1 'polypeptide(L)'
;VLYEAEARDVDPVAIVEDRINLARVDITLVAPIAAYTSEIIAGVAEELNRIDDVIAEYLAENWELSRISAVDRAILRVAVWEMIFNPDVPVKTALSEAVELASQYSGASAPAYINAVLDSVVKNIDDLRRLPVGVSEVDDTDEVSFADALAPAGEEPADGGADR
;
A
#
# COMPACT_ATOMS: atom_id res chain seq x y z
N VAL A 1 -6.55 -0.48 -14.06
CA VAL A 1 -5.57 -1.46 -13.58
C VAL A 1 -5.77 -1.70 -12.07
N LEU A 2 -5.57 -0.70 -11.17
CA LEU A 2 -5.68 -0.89 -9.71
C LEU A 2 -7.03 -1.48 -9.28
N TYR A 3 -8.15 -0.92 -9.78
CA TYR A 3 -9.48 -1.48 -9.54
C TYR A 3 -9.61 -2.95 -10.00
N GLU A 4 -9.09 -3.24 -11.18
CA GLU A 4 -9.11 -4.62 -11.74
C GLU A 4 -8.25 -5.57 -10.91
N ALA A 5 -7.08 -5.12 -10.46
CA ALA A 5 -6.17 -5.89 -9.62
C ALA A 5 -6.85 -6.29 -8.29
N GLU A 6 -7.49 -5.33 -7.64
CA GLU A 6 -8.22 -5.56 -6.41
C GLU A 6 -9.44 -6.49 -6.62
N ALA A 7 -10.23 -6.27 -7.69
CA ALA A 7 -11.41 -7.09 -7.98
C ALA A 7 -11.07 -8.55 -8.34
N ARG A 8 -9.85 -8.80 -8.85
CA ARG A 8 -9.38 -10.13 -9.27
C ARG A 8 -8.42 -10.76 -8.27
N ASP A 9 -8.04 -10.05 -7.23
CA ASP A 9 -7.03 -10.44 -6.24
C ASP A 9 -5.70 -10.85 -6.91
N VAL A 10 -5.19 -9.96 -7.78
CA VAL A 10 -3.93 -10.14 -8.53
C VAL A 10 -3.04 -8.91 -8.42
N ASP A 11 -1.75 -9.11 -8.63
CA ASP A 11 -0.76 -8.02 -8.65
C ASP A 11 -1.06 -7.03 -9.79
N PRO A 12 -1.21 -5.73 -9.52
CA PRO A 12 -1.44 -4.71 -10.54
C PRO A 12 -0.28 -4.60 -11.54
N VAL A 13 0.95 -4.88 -11.14
CA VAL A 13 2.12 -4.87 -12.03
C VAL A 13 2.01 -6.00 -13.05
N ALA A 14 1.56 -7.19 -12.64
CA ALA A 14 1.34 -8.30 -13.55
C ALA A 14 0.28 -7.98 -14.63
N ILE A 15 -0.78 -7.24 -14.28
CA ILE A 15 -1.78 -6.77 -15.26
C ILE A 15 -1.14 -5.84 -16.30
N VAL A 16 -0.23 -4.95 -15.87
CA VAL A 16 0.49 -4.05 -16.78
C VAL A 16 1.36 -4.85 -17.73
N GLU A 17 2.13 -5.80 -17.24
CA GLU A 17 3.00 -6.68 -18.04
C GLU A 17 2.19 -7.49 -19.06
N ASP A 18 1.10 -8.09 -18.63
CA ASP A 18 0.20 -8.84 -19.54
C ASP A 18 -0.34 -7.96 -20.66
N ARG A 19 -0.77 -6.74 -20.37
CA ARG A 19 -1.28 -5.80 -21.38
C ARG A 19 -0.19 -5.35 -22.33
N ILE A 20 1.03 -5.10 -21.84
CA ILE A 20 2.18 -4.76 -22.69
C ILE A 20 2.48 -5.92 -23.64
N ASN A 21 2.48 -7.15 -23.14
CA ASN A 21 2.75 -8.34 -23.94
C ASN A 21 1.65 -8.59 -24.99
N LEU A 22 0.38 -8.45 -24.60
CA LEU A 22 -0.75 -8.57 -25.53
C LEU A 22 -0.72 -7.51 -26.63
N ALA A 23 -0.41 -6.26 -26.28
CA ALA A 23 -0.30 -5.16 -27.25
C ALA A 23 0.85 -5.36 -28.26
N ARG A 24 1.91 -6.08 -27.89
CA ARG A 24 3.00 -6.45 -28.80
C ARG A 24 2.58 -7.51 -29.83
N VAL A 25 1.66 -8.40 -29.44
CA VAL A 25 1.15 -9.45 -30.32
C VAL A 25 0.09 -8.90 -31.28
N ASP A 26 -0.86 -8.16 -30.75
CA ASP A 26 -1.93 -7.54 -31.53
C ASP A 26 -2.47 -6.29 -30.85
N ILE A 27 -2.11 -5.13 -31.38
CA ILE A 27 -2.53 -3.81 -30.88
C ILE A 27 -4.05 -3.59 -30.97
N THR A 28 -4.75 -4.39 -31.80
CA THR A 28 -6.20 -4.28 -31.92
C THR A 28 -6.96 -4.94 -30.78
N LEU A 29 -6.32 -5.83 -30.04
CA LEU A 29 -6.91 -6.53 -28.89
C LEU A 29 -6.83 -5.69 -27.62
N VAL A 30 -5.70 -5.03 -27.40
CA VAL A 30 -5.47 -4.23 -26.18
C VAL A 30 -4.70 -2.97 -26.56
N ALA A 31 -5.21 -1.82 -26.11
CA ALA A 31 -4.50 -0.56 -26.26
C ALA A 31 -3.16 -0.58 -25.48
N PRO A 32 -2.06 -0.06 -26.05
CA PRO A 32 -0.80 0.07 -25.35
C PRO A 32 -0.94 0.89 -24.06
N ILE A 33 -0.30 0.41 -23.00
CA ILE A 33 -0.23 1.18 -21.75
C ILE A 33 0.82 2.29 -21.90
N ALA A 34 0.44 3.52 -21.53
CA ALA A 34 1.37 4.64 -21.50
C ALA A 34 2.47 4.39 -20.45
N ALA A 35 3.69 4.88 -20.72
CA ALA A 35 4.82 4.73 -19.80
C ALA A 35 4.50 5.29 -18.42
N TYR A 36 3.85 6.44 -18.35
CA TYR A 36 3.43 7.06 -17.09
C TYR A 36 2.42 6.21 -16.31
N THR A 37 1.51 5.52 -16.99
CA THR A 37 0.60 4.57 -16.32
C THR A 37 1.37 3.42 -15.67
N SER A 38 2.39 2.89 -16.35
CA SER A 38 3.25 1.84 -15.78
C SER A 38 4.02 2.33 -14.56
N GLU A 39 4.53 3.57 -14.61
CA GLU A 39 5.22 4.23 -13.50
C GLU A 39 4.30 4.39 -12.27
N ILE A 40 3.09 4.94 -12.45
CA ILE A 40 2.11 5.07 -11.37
C ILE A 40 1.80 3.70 -10.75
N ILE A 41 1.52 2.70 -11.56
CA ILE A 41 1.13 1.37 -11.06
C ILE A 41 2.26 0.72 -10.27
N ALA A 42 3.50 0.78 -10.77
CA ALA A 42 4.66 0.26 -10.06
C ALA A 42 4.90 1.00 -8.74
N GLY A 43 4.85 2.33 -8.76
CA GLY A 43 5.07 3.14 -7.57
C GLY A 43 3.97 2.98 -6.51
N VAL A 44 2.71 2.86 -6.92
CA VAL A 44 1.61 2.56 -5.99
C VAL A 44 1.77 1.17 -5.38
N ALA A 45 2.18 0.16 -6.17
CA ALA A 45 2.39 -1.19 -5.66
C ALA A 45 3.56 -1.25 -4.66
N GLU A 46 4.66 -0.55 -4.94
CA GLU A 46 5.83 -0.47 -4.05
C GLU A 46 5.51 0.20 -2.71
N GLU A 47 4.75 1.29 -2.73
CA GLU A 47 4.45 2.12 -1.58
C GLU A 47 3.05 1.89 -0.99
N LEU A 48 2.41 0.76 -1.33
CA LEU A 48 0.99 0.52 -1.06
C LEU A 48 0.62 0.69 0.42
N ASN A 49 1.40 0.09 1.32
CA ASN A 49 1.11 0.14 2.75
C ASN A 49 1.17 1.57 3.28
N ARG A 50 2.22 2.31 2.91
CA ARG A 50 2.39 3.70 3.31
C ARG A 50 1.31 4.62 2.75
N ILE A 51 0.91 4.40 1.49
CA ILE A 51 -0.19 5.13 0.88
C ILE A 51 -1.50 4.86 1.62
N ASP A 52 -1.79 3.60 1.92
CA ASP A 52 -3.01 3.20 2.63
C ASP A 52 -3.03 3.75 4.07
N ASP A 53 -1.90 3.78 4.77
CA ASP A 53 -1.76 4.38 6.10
C ASP A 53 -2.05 5.89 6.07
N VAL A 54 -1.49 6.62 5.10
CA VAL A 54 -1.76 8.05 4.90
C VAL A 54 -3.24 8.29 4.60
N ILE A 55 -3.86 7.50 3.73
CA ILE A 55 -5.28 7.64 3.45
C ILE A 55 -6.11 7.40 4.71
N ALA A 56 -5.79 6.33 5.45
CA ALA A 56 -6.51 5.96 6.68
C ALA A 56 -6.41 7.04 7.76
N GLU A 57 -5.26 7.69 7.90
CA GLU A 57 -5.04 8.79 8.87
C GLU A 57 -5.98 9.98 8.63
N TYR A 58 -6.25 10.30 7.36
CA TYR A 58 -7.07 11.46 7.01
C TYR A 58 -8.53 11.15 6.66
N LEU A 59 -8.93 9.87 6.78
CA LEU A 59 -10.35 9.51 6.73
C LEU A 59 -11.09 10.02 7.98
N ALA A 60 -12.39 10.25 7.86
CA ALA A 60 -13.22 10.58 9.02
C ALA A 60 -13.22 9.41 10.03
N GLU A 61 -13.29 9.74 11.34
CA GLU A 61 -13.15 8.77 12.45
C GLU A 61 -14.02 7.49 12.35
N ASN A 62 -15.12 7.55 11.61
CA ASN A 62 -16.03 6.41 11.43
C ASN A 62 -15.87 5.70 10.08
N TRP A 63 -14.83 6.05 9.32
CA TRP A 63 -14.57 5.49 7.99
C TRP A 63 -13.32 4.63 8.02
N GLU A 64 -13.45 3.43 7.47
CA GLU A 64 -12.34 2.51 7.27
C GLU A 64 -12.03 2.41 5.77
N LEU A 65 -10.77 2.33 5.42
CA LEU A 65 -10.33 2.22 4.03
C LEU A 65 -10.96 1.02 3.32
N SER A 66 -11.16 -0.10 4.04
CA SER A 66 -11.80 -1.33 3.55
C SER A 66 -13.26 -1.12 3.15
N ARG A 67 -13.93 -0.10 3.69
CA ARG A 67 -15.36 0.19 3.44
C ARG A 67 -15.60 1.21 2.34
N ILE A 68 -14.54 1.85 1.85
CA ILE A 68 -14.59 2.74 0.69
C ILE A 68 -14.71 1.89 -0.58
N SER A 69 -15.39 2.40 -1.61
CA SER A 69 -15.50 1.69 -2.88
C SER A 69 -14.10 1.44 -3.49
N ALA A 70 -13.93 0.32 -4.20
CA ALA A 70 -12.64 -0.01 -4.82
C ALA A 70 -12.20 1.05 -5.87
N VAL A 71 -13.15 1.72 -6.52
CA VAL A 71 -12.85 2.82 -7.45
C VAL A 71 -12.28 4.01 -6.68
N ASP A 72 -12.92 4.42 -5.59
CA ASP A 72 -12.50 5.56 -4.79
C ASP A 72 -11.13 5.30 -4.14
N ARG A 73 -10.91 4.08 -3.66
CA ARG A 73 -9.62 3.62 -3.13
C ARG A 73 -8.51 3.71 -4.19
N ALA A 74 -8.80 3.27 -5.42
CA ALA A 74 -7.85 3.39 -6.52
C ALA A 74 -7.51 4.84 -6.86
N ILE A 75 -8.51 5.73 -6.88
CA ILE A 75 -8.31 7.17 -7.12
C ILE A 75 -7.45 7.79 -6.01
N LEU A 76 -7.76 7.52 -4.74
CA LEU A 76 -6.99 8.04 -3.61
C LEU A 76 -5.55 7.54 -3.63
N ARG A 77 -5.31 6.26 -3.93
CA ARG A 77 -3.96 5.68 -4.02
C ARG A 77 -3.11 6.36 -5.08
N VAL A 78 -3.66 6.58 -6.28
CA VAL A 78 -2.95 7.30 -7.36
C VAL A 78 -2.62 8.73 -6.93
N ALA A 79 -3.60 9.47 -6.42
CA ALA A 79 -3.42 10.86 -6.03
C ALA A 79 -2.39 11.01 -4.90
N VAL A 80 -2.45 10.18 -3.86
CA VAL A 80 -1.49 10.21 -2.74
C VAL A 80 -0.10 9.85 -3.22
N TRP A 81 0.04 8.85 -4.11
CA TRP A 81 1.33 8.53 -4.71
C TRP A 81 1.90 9.72 -5.49
N GLU A 82 1.13 10.34 -6.38
CA GLU A 82 1.58 11.53 -7.12
C GLU A 82 1.97 12.67 -6.18
N MET A 83 1.20 12.93 -5.13
CA MET A 83 1.49 14.01 -4.19
C MET A 83 2.77 13.79 -3.38
N ILE A 84 3.03 12.58 -2.93
CA ILE A 84 4.14 12.28 -2.01
C ILE A 84 5.40 11.89 -2.77
N PHE A 85 5.29 11.02 -3.77
CA PHE A 85 6.42 10.34 -4.39
C PHE A 85 6.79 10.88 -5.78
N ASN A 86 5.88 11.61 -6.46
CA ASN A 86 6.16 12.18 -7.77
C ASN A 86 6.30 13.71 -7.71
N PRO A 87 7.53 14.24 -7.59
CA PRO A 87 7.75 15.68 -7.52
C PRO A 87 7.43 16.44 -8.82
N ASP A 88 7.35 15.73 -9.95
CA ASP A 88 7.06 16.34 -11.25
C ASP A 88 5.59 16.72 -11.41
N VAL A 89 4.70 16.17 -10.59
CA VAL A 89 3.28 16.50 -10.56
C VAL A 89 3.00 17.53 -9.46
N PRO A 90 2.51 18.73 -9.81
CA PRO A 90 2.09 19.69 -8.80
C PRO A 90 0.97 19.12 -7.93
N VAL A 91 1.09 19.23 -6.61
CA VAL A 91 0.15 18.64 -5.63
C VAL A 91 -1.31 19.07 -5.90
N LYS A 92 -1.52 20.34 -6.29
CA LYS A 92 -2.85 20.84 -6.64
C LYS A 92 -3.42 20.20 -7.91
N THR A 93 -2.56 19.84 -8.84
CA THR A 93 -2.96 19.14 -10.07
C THR A 93 -3.43 17.72 -9.72
N ALA A 94 -2.65 16.96 -8.94
CA ALA A 94 -3.05 15.63 -8.48
C ALA A 94 -4.40 15.65 -7.74
N LEU A 95 -4.64 16.68 -6.89
CA LEU A 95 -5.92 16.84 -6.21
C LEU A 95 -7.07 17.09 -7.19
N SER A 96 -6.91 18.04 -8.13
CA SER A 96 -7.99 18.37 -9.08
C SER A 96 -8.33 17.21 -10.00
N GLU A 97 -7.34 16.47 -10.48
CA GLU A 97 -7.54 15.28 -11.32
C GLU A 97 -8.25 14.17 -10.54
N ALA A 98 -7.89 13.94 -9.29
CA ALA A 98 -8.56 12.95 -8.44
C ALA A 98 -10.04 13.27 -8.23
N VAL A 99 -10.37 14.53 -7.97
CA VAL A 99 -11.77 14.99 -7.81
C VAL A 99 -12.54 14.84 -9.11
N GLU A 100 -11.92 15.15 -10.25
CA GLU A 100 -12.52 14.96 -11.58
C GLU A 100 -12.79 13.49 -11.88
N LEU A 101 -11.82 12.61 -11.62
CA LEU A 101 -12.00 11.16 -11.75
C LEU A 101 -13.12 10.62 -10.86
N ALA A 102 -13.20 11.11 -9.61
CA ALA A 102 -14.29 10.76 -8.70
C ALA A 102 -15.65 11.20 -9.23
N SER A 103 -15.73 12.37 -9.83
CA SER A 103 -16.95 12.88 -10.46
C SER A 103 -17.41 12.03 -11.65
N GLN A 104 -16.45 11.47 -12.40
CA GLN A 104 -16.74 10.66 -13.59
C GLN A 104 -17.07 9.19 -13.28
N TYR A 105 -16.39 8.61 -12.30
CA TYR A 105 -16.39 7.14 -12.11
C TYR A 105 -16.95 6.66 -10.78
N SER A 106 -17.25 7.57 -9.85
CA SER A 106 -17.70 7.23 -8.50
C SER A 106 -19.13 7.74 -8.20
N GLY A 107 -19.60 7.46 -6.99
CA GLY A 107 -20.91 7.93 -6.53
C GLY A 107 -20.93 9.45 -6.29
N ALA A 108 -22.13 10.04 -6.27
CA ALA A 108 -22.33 11.48 -6.17
C ALA A 108 -21.66 12.15 -4.94
N SER A 109 -21.43 11.42 -3.85
CA SER A 109 -20.77 11.93 -2.65
C SER A 109 -19.24 11.82 -2.70
N ALA A 110 -18.69 11.01 -3.62
CA ALA A 110 -17.27 10.72 -3.67
C ALA A 110 -16.37 11.94 -3.90
N PRO A 111 -16.66 12.86 -4.83
CA PRO A 111 -15.82 14.03 -5.04
C PRO A 111 -15.61 14.86 -3.77
N ALA A 112 -16.65 15.00 -2.95
CA ALA A 112 -16.58 15.82 -1.75
C ALA A 112 -15.65 15.23 -0.68
N TYR A 113 -15.78 13.95 -0.36
CA TYR A 113 -14.93 13.36 0.67
C TYR A 113 -13.50 13.09 0.15
N ILE A 114 -13.32 12.73 -1.12
CA ILE A 114 -11.98 12.58 -1.73
C ILE A 114 -11.25 13.93 -1.67
N ASN A 115 -11.93 15.03 -2.02
CA ASN A 115 -11.33 16.35 -1.87
C ASN A 115 -10.94 16.65 -0.42
N ALA A 116 -11.77 16.30 0.56
CA ALA A 116 -11.49 16.55 1.97
C ALA A 116 -10.28 15.77 2.48
N VAL A 117 -10.16 14.49 2.12
CA VAL A 117 -9.01 13.64 2.45
C VAL A 117 -7.74 14.21 1.83
N LEU A 118 -7.75 14.46 0.52
CA LEU A 118 -6.58 14.95 -0.20
C LEU A 118 -6.18 16.37 0.20
N ASP A 119 -7.12 17.26 0.56
CA ASP A 119 -6.80 18.58 1.11
C ASP A 119 -6.05 18.48 2.44
N SER A 120 -6.37 17.48 3.27
CA SER A 120 -5.63 17.19 4.50
C SER A 120 -4.23 16.67 4.20
N VAL A 121 -4.06 15.82 3.19
CA VAL A 121 -2.73 15.37 2.71
C VAL A 121 -1.91 16.58 2.22
N VAL A 122 -2.51 17.48 1.43
CA VAL A 122 -1.84 18.71 0.94
C VAL A 122 -1.32 19.57 2.08
N LYS A 123 -2.12 19.75 3.14
CA LYS A 123 -1.72 20.58 4.31
C LYS A 123 -0.53 20.00 5.07
N ASN A 124 -0.33 18.70 5.01
CA ASN A 124 0.75 18.00 5.72
C ASN A 124 1.83 17.47 4.76
N ILE A 125 1.85 17.87 3.51
CA ILE A 125 2.66 17.28 2.44
C ILE A 125 4.17 17.32 2.73
N ASP A 126 4.66 18.39 3.33
CA ASP A 126 6.08 18.55 3.64
C ASP A 126 6.56 17.55 4.69
N ASP A 127 5.73 17.26 5.67
CA ASP A 127 6.04 16.28 6.72
C ASP A 127 5.92 14.85 6.15
N LEU A 128 4.88 14.58 5.37
CA LEU A 128 4.69 13.30 4.71
C LEU A 128 5.85 12.92 3.77
N ARG A 129 6.41 13.91 3.05
CA ARG A 129 7.57 13.70 2.17
C ARG A 129 8.89 13.47 2.92
N ARG A 130 9.00 13.93 4.18
CA ARG A 130 10.21 13.76 5.00
C ARG A 130 10.29 12.41 5.69
N LEU A 131 9.17 11.73 5.89
CA LEU A 131 9.17 10.41 6.51
C LEU A 131 9.96 9.42 5.66
N PRO A 132 10.93 8.68 6.23
CA PRO A 132 11.73 7.72 5.47
C PRO A 132 10.84 6.63 4.87
N VAL A 133 11.17 6.22 3.64
CA VAL A 133 10.55 5.08 2.97
C VAL A 133 10.85 3.83 3.80
N GLY A 134 9.83 3.15 4.30
CA GLY A 134 9.93 1.78 4.79
C GLY A 134 10.71 1.57 6.09
N VAL A 135 10.26 2.15 7.22
CA VAL A 135 10.47 1.54 8.53
C VAL A 135 9.09 1.19 9.08
N SER A 136 8.59 0.04 8.70
CA SER A 136 7.70 -0.68 9.60
C SER A 136 8.53 -0.87 10.88
N GLU A 137 8.16 -0.23 11.98
CA GLU A 137 8.64 -0.65 13.29
C GLU A 137 8.19 -2.10 13.45
N VAL A 138 9.10 -3.02 13.16
CA VAL A 138 9.01 -4.36 13.68
C VAL A 138 9.22 -4.15 15.16
N ASP A 139 8.14 -4.30 15.92
CA ASP A 139 8.19 -4.33 17.39
C ASP A 139 9.07 -5.54 17.77
N ASP A 140 10.35 -5.23 17.99
CA ASP A 140 11.41 -6.20 18.31
C ASP A 140 11.35 -6.49 19.82
N THR A 141 10.16 -6.83 20.35
CA THR A 141 9.92 -7.20 21.74
C THR A 141 9.78 -8.72 21.96
N ASP A 142 10.26 -9.54 21.03
CA ASP A 142 10.47 -10.96 21.27
C ASP A 142 11.96 -11.34 21.14
N GLU A 143 12.82 -10.72 21.95
CA GLU A 143 14.08 -11.35 22.36
C GLU A 143 13.75 -12.59 23.19
N VAL A 144 13.38 -13.68 22.54
CA VAL A 144 13.51 -15.01 23.16
C VAL A 144 15.00 -15.28 23.28
N SER A 145 15.51 -15.08 24.48
CA SER A 145 16.87 -15.39 24.85
C SER A 145 17.18 -16.87 24.55
N PHE A 146 17.96 -17.10 23.49
CA PHE A 146 18.50 -18.41 23.14
C PHE A 146 19.48 -18.98 24.17
N ALA A 147 19.69 -18.29 25.31
CA ALA A 147 20.62 -18.71 26.35
C ALA A 147 20.03 -19.78 27.30
N ASP A 148 18.71 -20.02 27.28
CA ASP A 148 18.07 -20.95 28.21
C ASP A 148 17.83 -22.37 27.68
N ALA A 149 18.24 -22.64 26.43
CA ALA A 149 18.07 -23.95 25.78
C ALA A 149 19.32 -24.85 25.84
N LEU A 150 20.38 -24.45 26.54
CA LEU A 150 21.65 -25.22 26.67
C LEU A 150 22.06 -25.46 28.12
N ALA A 151 21.10 -25.86 28.98
CA ALA A 151 21.43 -26.45 30.27
C ALA A 151 21.70 -27.96 30.04
N PRO A 152 22.89 -28.47 30.41
CA PRO A 152 23.17 -29.91 30.33
C PRO A 152 22.34 -30.66 31.36
N ALA A 153 21.74 -31.77 30.91
CA ALA A 153 21.01 -32.70 31.76
C ALA A 153 21.94 -33.18 32.87
N GLY A 154 21.56 -32.90 34.12
CA GLY A 154 22.28 -33.35 35.30
C GLY A 154 22.32 -34.86 35.37
N GLU A 155 23.50 -35.38 35.61
CA GLU A 155 23.79 -36.77 35.94
C GLU A 155 23.03 -37.20 37.20
N GLU A 156 22.25 -38.25 37.12
CA GLU A 156 21.76 -38.97 38.29
C GLU A 156 22.91 -39.69 38.98
N PRO A 157 23.06 -39.59 40.31
CA PRO A 157 24.03 -40.42 41.02
C PRO A 157 23.46 -41.82 41.18
N ALA A 158 24.21 -42.79 40.70
CA ALA A 158 24.01 -44.19 41.01
C ALA A 158 24.22 -44.42 42.51
N ASP A 159 23.18 -44.76 43.22
CA ASP A 159 23.31 -45.33 44.60
C ASP A 159 23.38 -46.84 44.50
N GLY A 160 24.57 -47.31 44.76
CA GLY A 160 24.85 -48.73 45.06
C GLY A 160 24.57 -48.97 46.52
N GLY A 161 23.66 -49.85 46.83
CA GLY A 161 23.39 -50.31 48.18
C GLY A 161 23.19 -51.79 48.18
N ALA A 162 24.29 -52.48 48.56
CA ALA A 162 24.31 -53.88 48.82
C ALA A 162 23.51 -54.26 50.07
N ASP A 163 23.13 -55.53 50.07
CA ASP A 163 23.21 -56.44 51.19
C ASP A 163 21.93 -56.77 51.98
N ARG A 164 21.73 -58.08 51.91
CA ARG A 164 21.09 -59.07 52.77
C ARG A 164 19.68 -59.56 52.40
#